data_454875a29f1b35a4ac28ab243e6420ff
#
_entry.id   454875a29f1b35a4ac28ab243e6420ff
#
_cell.length_a   1.000
_cell.length_b   1.000
_cell.length_c   1.000
_cell.angle_alpha   90.00
_cell.angle_beta   90.00
_cell.angle_gamma   90.00
#
_symmetry.space_group_name_H-M   'P 1'
#
loop_
_entity.id
_entity.type
_entity.pdbx_description
1 polymer ?
#
loop_
_entity_poly.entity_id
_entity_poly.type
_entity_poly.pdbx_seq_one_letter_code
_entity_poly.pdbx_strand_id
1 'polypeptide(L)'
;MKNIKENKENFICKKIEELIYEKGLNNSNVVDIIDKNSSQEAKSMCTITLERMNEITNGSSPTLMECILIGQALEKGVGYFYFNGYQI
;
A
#
# COMPACT_ATOMS: atom_id res chain seq x y z
N MET A 1 -10.15 -24.85 1.15
CA MET A 1 -9.72 -24.68 0.72
C MET A 1 -9.51 -23.50 0.41
N LYS A 2 -8.87 -23.00 0.66
CA LYS A 2 -8.68 -21.98 0.59
C LYS A 2 -8.41 -21.54 -0.54
N ASN A 3 -8.37 -20.76 -0.69
CA ASN A 3 -8.54 -20.30 -1.71
C ASN A 3 -7.43 -19.70 -2.37
N ILE A 4 -7.16 -20.07 -3.50
CA ILE A 4 -6.14 -19.56 -4.31
C ILE A 4 -6.37 -18.14 -4.63
N LYS A 5 -7.62 -17.78 -4.72
CA LYS A 5 -7.97 -16.46 -4.96
C LYS A 5 -7.49 -15.54 -3.93
N GLU A 6 -7.60 -15.90 -2.72
CA GLU A 6 -7.11 -15.10 -1.63
C GLU A 6 -5.62 -14.92 -1.69
N ASN A 7 -4.93 -15.95 -2.11
CA ASN A 7 -3.48 -15.84 -2.24
C ASN A 7 -3.09 -14.82 -3.25
N LYS A 8 -3.82 -14.74 -4.34
CA LYS A 8 -3.53 -13.78 -5.35
C LYS A 8 -3.75 -12.38 -4.87
N GLU A 9 -4.84 -12.16 -4.19
CA GLU A 9 -5.13 -10.86 -3.66
C GLU A 9 -4.15 -10.48 -2.59
N ASN A 10 -3.79 -11.44 -1.78
CA ASN A 10 -2.88 -11.19 -0.68
C ASN A 10 -1.47 -10.93 -1.12
N PHE A 11 -1.17 -11.23 -2.36
CA PHE A 11 0.18 -11.03 -2.86
C PHE A 11 0.62 -9.58 -2.73
N ILE A 12 -0.20 -8.65 -3.20
CA ILE A 12 0.14 -7.24 -3.10
C ILE A 12 0.11 -6.78 -1.65
N CYS A 13 -0.89 -7.22 -0.91
CA CYS A 13 -1.01 -6.85 0.49
C CYS A 13 0.20 -7.31 1.29
N LYS A 14 0.67 -8.50 0.99
CA LYS A 14 1.84 -9.03 1.66
C LYS A 14 3.08 -8.24 1.35
N LYS A 15 3.25 -7.83 0.12
CA LYS A 15 4.40 -7.02 -0.25
C LYS A 15 4.38 -5.70 0.49
N ILE A 16 3.21 -5.10 0.60
CA ILE A 16 3.07 -3.84 1.32
C ILE A 16 3.44 -4.06 2.78
N GLU A 17 2.92 -5.11 3.37
CA GLU A 17 3.17 -5.41 4.77
C GLU A 17 4.65 -5.63 5.02
N GLU A 18 5.29 -6.38 4.14
CA GLU A 18 6.71 -6.67 4.28
C GLU A 18 7.56 -5.42 4.17
N LEU A 19 7.21 -4.54 3.25
CA LEU A 19 7.94 -3.29 3.08
C LEU A 19 7.82 -2.42 4.31
N ILE A 20 6.63 -2.34 4.86
CA ILE A 20 6.40 -1.55 6.06
C ILE A 20 7.28 -2.08 7.19
N TYR A 21 7.31 -3.39 7.33
CA TYR A 21 8.10 -4.02 8.36
C TYR A 21 9.59 -3.79 8.14
N GLU A 22 10.05 -3.94 6.91
CA GLU A 22 11.46 -3.75 6.60
C GLU A 22 11.94 -2.35 6.89
N LYS A 23 11.07 -1.37 6.71
CA LYS A 23 11.45 0.00 6.95
C LYS A 23 11.28 0.41 8.40
N GLY A 24 10.83 -0.50 9.23
CA GLY A 24 10.65 -0.20 10.65
C GLY A 24 9.48 0.71 10.92
N LEU A 25 8.48 0.68 10.05
CA LEU A 25 7.33 1.55 10.18
C LEU A 25 6.11 0.76 10.62
N ASN A 26 5.04 1.49 10.91
CA ASN A 26 3.74 0.85 11.13
C ASN A 26 2.73 1.56 10.24
N ASN A 27 1.49 1.08 10.26
CA ASN A 27 0.47 1.64 9.39
C ASN A 27 0.22 3.12 9.65
N SER A 28 0.28 3.51 10.91
CA SER A 28 0.08 4.90 11.27
C SER A 28 1.17 5.79 10.66
N ASN A 29 2.40 5.30 10.69
CA ASN A 29 3.52 6.04 10.09
C ASN A 29 3.30 6.24 8.60
N VAL A 30 2.85 5.18 7.92
CA VAL A 30 2.64 5.24 6.49
C VAL A 30 1.56 6.26 6.15
N VAL A 31 0.47 6.24 6.92
CA VAL A 31 -0.61 7.19 6.70
C VAL A 31 -0.10 8.62 6.88
N ASP A 32 0.72 8.86 7.90
CA ASP A 32 1.28 10.18 8.13
C ASP A 32 2.17 10.63 6.97
N ILE A 33 2.98 9.72 6.44
CA ILE A 33 3.86 10.05 5.34
C ILE A 33 3.04 10.40 4.10
N ILE A 34 2.01 9.61 3.82
CA ILE A 34 1.15 9.87 2.69
C ILE A 34 0.50 11.25 2.84
N ASP A 35 0.05 11.56 4.03
CA ASP A 35 -0.60 12.83 4.29
C ASP A 35 0.36 13.98 4.06
N LYS A 36 1.59 13.85 4.51
CA LYS A 36 2.58 14.90 4.32
C LYS A 36 2.98 15.07 2.88
N ASN A 37 3.01 13.98 2.13
CA ASN A 37 3.42 14.03 0.73
C ASN A 37 2.32 14.53 -0.19
N SER A 38 1.09 14.54 0.27
CA SER A 38 -0.04 14.87 -0.59
C SER A 38 -0.40 16.34 -0.51
N SER A 39 -0.67 16.93 -1.67
CA SER A 39 -1.17 18.29 -1.71
C SER A 39 -2.64 18.29 -1.28
N GLN A 40 -3.19 19.46 -1.07
CA GLN A 40 -4.60 19.57 -0.74
C GLN A 40 -5.46 18.99 -1.84
N GLU A 41 -5.08 19.25 -3.07
CA GLU A 41 -5.84 18.75 -4.22
C GLU A 41 -5.77 17.25 -4.28
N ALA A 42 -4.59 16.68 -4.05
CA ALA A 42 -4.44 15.24 -4.08
C ALA A 42 -5.27 14.60 -2.99
N LYS A 43 -5.31 15.21 -1.82
CA LYS A 43 -6.09 14.67 -0.70
C LYS A 43 -7.57 14.65 -1.02
N SER A 44 -8.05 15.62 -1.77
CA SER A 44 -9.46 15.65 -2.11
C SER A 44 -9.82 14.58 -3.14
N MET A 45 -8.83 14.10 -3.88
CA MET A 45 -9.08 13.06 -4.85
C MET A 45 -8.93 11.66 -4.26
N CYS A 46 -7.95 11.47 -3.43
CA CYS A 46 -7.71 10.17 -2.83
C CYS A 46 -6.86 10.32 -1.59
N THR A 47 -7.27 9.68 -0.53
CA THR A 47 -6.49 9.67 0.69
C THR A 47 -6.69 8.31 1.33
N ILE A 48 -5.79 7.95 2.24
CA ILE A 48 -5.88 6.66 2.92
C ILE A 48 -5.92 6.91 4.42
N THR A 49 -7.00 6.46 5.04
CA THR A 49 -7.13 6.57 6.49
C THR A 49 -6.40 5.41 7.14
N LEU A 50 -6.15 5.53 8.43
CA LEU A 50 -5.54 4.44 9.18
C LEU A 50 -6.42 3.19 9.11
N GLU A 51 -7.72 3.39 9.18
CA GLU A 51 -8.65 2.27 9.09
C GLU A 51 -8.50 1.54 7.76
N ARG A 52 -8.42 2.32 6.67
CA ARG A 52 -8.27 1.71 5.36
C ARG A 52 -6.92 1.02 5.24
N MET A 53 -5.87 1.62 5.80
CA MET A 53 -4.54 1.03 5.77
C MET A 53 -4.55 -0.32 6.49
N ASN A 54 -5.25 -0.39 7.62
CA ASN A 54 -5.38 -1.63 8.35
C ASN A 54 -6.12 -2.68 7.54
N GLU A 55 -7.14 -2.27 6.79
CA GLU A 55 -7.85 -3.21 5.92
C GLU A 55 -6.93 -3.78 4.86
N ILE A 56 -6.10 -2.92 4.28
CA ILE A 56 -5.18 -3.36 3.23
C ILE A 56 -4.18 -4.36 3.77
N THR A 57 -3.59 -4.08 4.91
CA THR A 57 -2.62 -5.01 5.47
C THR A 57 -3.27 -6.28 5.98
N ASN A 58 -4.59 -6.27 6.12
CA ASN A 58 -5.32 -7.48 6.49
C ASN A 58 -5.87 -8.23 5.29
N GLY A 59 -5.50 -7.82 4.09
CA GLY A 59 -5.84 -8.58 2.90
C GLY A 59 -6.82 -7.94 1.95
N SER A 60 -7.29 -6.73 2.24
CA SER A 60 -8.22 -6.05 1.34
C SER A 60 -7.42 -5.46 0.18
N SER A 61 -7.79 -5.81 -1.04
CA SER A 61 -7.05 -5.37 -2.21
C SER A 61 -7.05 -3.86 -2.34
N PRO A 62 -5.89 -3.24 -2.46
CA PRO A 62 -5.84 -1.79 -2.65
C PRO A 62 -6.15 -1.43 -4.10
N THR A 63 -6.67 -0.23 -4.29
CA THR A 63 -6.85 0.29 -5.63
C THR A 63 -5.51 0.72 -6.20
N LEU A 64 -5.48 1.01 -7.49
CA LEU A 64 -4.25 1.49 -8.13
C LEU A 64 -3.78 2.79 -7.47
N MET A 65 -4.70 3.71 -7.23
CA MET A 65 -4.32 4.98 -6.60
C MET A 65 -3.74 4.75 -5.21
N GLU A 66 -4.34 3.82 -4.47
CA GLU A 66 -3.81 3.52 -3.14
C GLU A 66 -2.42 2.94 -3.24
N CYS A 67 -2.18 2.09 -4.22
CA CYS A 67 -0.85 1.54 -4.41
C CYS A 67 0.17 2.61 -4.76
N ILE A 68 -0.24 3.60 -5.54
CA ILE A 68 0.65 4.70 -5.88
C ILE A 68 1.02 5.50 -4.64
N LEU A 69 0.03 5.81 -3.82
CA LEU A 69 0.27 6.58 -2.60
C LEU A 69 1.14 5.83 -1.62
N ILE A 70 0.84 4.56 -1.43
CA ILE A 70 1.63 3.72 -0.53
C ILE A 70 3.04 3.56 -1.06
N GLY A 71 3.16 3.35 -2.36
CA GLY A 71 4.46 3.20 -2.98
C GLY A 71 5.32 4.43 -2.79
N GLN A 72 4.75 5.60 -2.99
CA GLN A 72 5.49 6.84 -2.78
C GLN A 72 5.97 6.96 -1.34
N ALA A 73 5.11 6.60 -0.40
CA ALA A 73 5.47 6.68 1.00
C ALA A 73 6.60 5.71 1.35
N LEU A 74 6.63 4.57 0.69
CA LEU A 74 7.63 3.54 0.95
C LEU A 74 8.77 3.57 -0.05
N GLU A 75 8.77 4.59 -0.92
CA GLU A 75 9.86 4.81 -1.87
C GLU A 75 10.00 3.70 -2.89
N LYS A 76 8.86 3.21 -3.38
CA LYS A 76 8.83 2.21 -4.43
C LYS A 76 7.89 2.66 -5.53
N GLY A 77 8.21 2.30 -6.76
CA GLY A 77 7.31 2.58 -7.86
C GLY A 77 6.12 1.65 -7.82
N VAL A 78 5.06 2.05 -8.52
CA VAL A 78 3.84 1.27 -8.53
C VAL A 78 4.08 -0.13 -9.12
N GLY A 79 5.01 -0.24 -10.04
CA GLY A 79 5.30 -1.53 -10.64
C GLY A 79 5.84 -2.55 -9.66
N TYR A 80 6.42 -2.07 -8.58
CA TYR A 80 6.96 -2.97 -7.58
C TYR A 80 5.88 -3.91 -7.03
N PHE A 81 4.67 -3.40 -6.89
CA PHE A 81 3.58 -4.20 -6.34
C PHE A 81 2.91 -5.09 -7.36
N TYR A 82 2.91 -4.68 -8.61
CA TYR A 82 2.20 -5.41 -9.64
C TYR A 82 3.07 -6.36 -10.46
N PHE A 83 4.35 -6.05 -10.58
CA PHE A 83 5.24 -6.87 -11.38
C PHE A 83 6.28 -7.50 -10.50
N ASN A 84 6.00 -8.72 -10.15
CA ASN A 84 6.84 -9.46 -9.24
C ASN A 84 8.27 -9.47 -9.73
N GLY A 85 9.17 -8.89 -8.94
CA GLY A 85 10.56 -8.91 -9.29
C GLY A 85 11.02 -7.80 -10.21
N TYR A 86 10.10 -6.96 -10.70
CA TYR A 86 10.49 -5.86 -11.56
C TYR A 86 10.61 -4.59 -10.78
N GLN A 87 11.56 -3.79 -11.22
CA GLN A 87 11.78 -2.54 -10.58
C GLN A 87 11.39 -1.46 -11.53
N ILE A 88 10.24 -0.99 -11.48
CA ILE A 88 9.77 0.02 -12.42
C ILE A 88 9.56 1.34 -11.74
#